data_5cb68709a68b90ad0b8c35456480d26b
#
_entry.id   5cb68709a68b90ad0b8c35456480d26b
#
_cell.length_a   1.000
_cell.length_b   1.000
_cell.length_c   1.000
_cell.angle_alpha   90.00
_cell.angle_beta   90.00
_cell.angle_gamma   90.00
#
_symmetry.space_group_name_H-M   'P 1'
#
loop_
_entity.id
_entity.type
_entity.pdbx_description
1 polymer ?
#
loop_
_entity_poly.entity_id
_entity_poly.type
_entity_poly.pdbx_seq_one_letter_code
_entity_poly.pdbx_strand_id
1 'polypeptide(L)'
;MSLLFANMIFKKFTINKIDFLNRILVSPMCQYSANNGCPSQWHYQHLAAFANSGVGGVMIESTAVSKIGKITHKDLGIYSKNQIKELRKLIVFLKKINKKLPIGIQISHAGRKGSANVPWENKGRFLNKKKKILENFFCFKN
;
A
#
# COMPACT_ATOMS: atom_id res chain seq x y z
N MET A 1 15.49 13.85 -26.42
CA MET A 1 14.20 14.09 -25.69
C MET A 1 14.17 15.57 -25.32
N SER A 2 13.26 16.36 -25.89
CA SER A 2 13.35 17.82 -25.86
C SER A 2 13.13 18.37 -24.44
N LEU A 3 13.80 19.47 -24.10
CA LEU A 3 13.62 20.28 -22.88
C LEU A 3 12.15 20.60 -22.56
N LEU A 4 11.27 20.64 -23.57
CA LEU A 4 9.83 20.83 -23.41
C LEU A 4 9.15 19.70 -22.62
N PHE A 5 9.52 18.44 -22.84
CA PHE A 5 8.95 17.29 -22.12
C PHE A 5 9.40 17.24 -20.65
N ALA A 6 10.67 17.55 -20.37
CA ALA A 6 11.17 17.63 -19.00
C ALA A 6 10.42 18.72 -18.21
N ASN A 7 10.13 19.87 -18.83
CA ASN A 7 9.34 20.93 -18.22
C ASN A 7 7.89 20.52 -17.88
N MET A 8 7.28 19.59 -18.65
CA MET A 8 5.90 19.13 -18.39
C MET A 8 5.80 18.21 -17.17
N ILE A 9 6.76 17.31 -16.96
CA ILE A 9 6.75 16.34 -15.84
C ILE A 9 6.82 17.07 -14.49
N PHE A 10 7.62 18.11 -14.39
CA PHE A 10 7.84 18.86 -13.16
C PHE A 10 6.85 20.00 -12.93
N LYS A 11 5.90 20.23 -13.83
CA LYS A 11 4.84 21.23 -13.63
C LYS A 11 3.83 20.77 -12.60
N LYS A 12 3.48 21.69 -11.69
CA LYS A 12 2.37 21.53 -10.77
C LYS A 12 1.06 21.30 -11.53
N PHE A 13 0.16 20.55 -10.93
CA PHE A 13 -1.20 20.35 -11.42
C PHE A 13 -2.16 20.07 -10.27
N THR A 14 -3.44 20.23 -10.53
CA THR A 14 -4.51 20.04 -9.53
C THR A 14 -5.53 19.04 -10.06
N ILE A 15 -5.93 18.07 -9.25
CA ILE A 15 -7.04 17.15 -9.52
C ILE A 15 -8.00 17.22 -8.32
N ASN A 16 -9.27 17.54 -8.57
CA ASN A 16 -10.31 17.57 -7.52
C ASN A 16 -9.87 18.34 -6.25
N LYS A 17 -9.30 19.54 -6.44
CA LYS A 17 -8.81 20.41 -5.35
C LYS A 17 -7.59 19.86 -4.60
N ILE A 18 -6.94 18.80 -5.09
CA ILE A 18 -5.69 18.28 -4.54
C ILE A 18 -4.56 18.79 -5.45
N ASP A 19 -3.63 19.54 -4.84
CA ASP A 19 -2.47 20.07 -5.55
C ASP A 19 -1.31 19.08 -5.50
N PHE A 20 -0.75 18.80 -6.68
CA PHE A 20 0.44 17.98 -6.87
C PHE A 20 1.61 18.85 -7.29
N LEU A 21 2.75 18.69 -6.63
CA LEU A 21 3.96 19.47 -6.90
C LEU A 21 4.51 19.22 -8.32
N ASN A 22 4.33 18.02 -8.83
CA ASN A 22 4.72 17.58 -10.17
C ASN A 22 3.91 16.34 -10.57
N ARG A 23 4.16 15.78 -11.74
CA ARG A 23 3.42 14.65 -12.31
C ARG A 23 4.05 13.29 -12.03
N ILE A 24 4.99 13.21 -11.10
CA ILE A 24 5.63 11.96 -10.67
C ILE A 24 4.88 11.42 -9.47
N LEU A 25 4.19 10.31 -9.62
CA LEU A 25 3.45 9.64 -8.57
C LEU A 25 4.07 8.28 -8.29
N VAL A 26 4.27 7.98 -7.01
CA VAL A 26 4.71 6.64 -6.59
C VAL A 26 3.50 5.71 -6.63
N SER A 27 3.58 4.67 -7.46
CA SER A 27 2.54 3.65 -7.58
C SER A 27 2.41 2.81 -6.32
N PRO A 28 1.23 2.24 -6.03
CA PRO A 28 1.05 1.33 -4.91
C PRO A 28 1.80 0.01 -5.18
N MET A 29 2.77 -0.31 -4.33
CA MET A 29 3.63 -1.50 -4.47
C MET A 29 3.66 -2.28 -3.16
N CYS A 30 3.08 -3.48 -3.15
CA CYS A 30 3.02 -4.34 -1.96
C CYS A 30 4.43 -4.63 -1.42
N GLN A 31 4.65 -4.30 -0.16
CA GLN A 31 5.92 -4.52 0.54
C GLN A 31 5.94 -5.85 1.30
N TYR A 32 4.78 -6.47 1.49
CA TYR A 32 4.61 -7.72 2.23
C TYR A 32 5.33 -7.71 3.59
N SER A 33 5.25 -6.58 4.28
CA SER A 33 5.99 -6.33 5.54
C SER A 33 5.08 -5.94 6.70
N ALA A 34 3.77 -6.05 6.54
CA ALA A 34 2.81 -5.72 7.59
C ALA A 34 2.80 -6.75 8.72
N ASN A 35 2.55 -6.28 9.94
CA ASN A 35 2.32 -7.12 11.11
C ASN A 35 0.83 -7.12 11.46
N ASN A 36 0.14 -8.25 11.24
CA ASN A 36 -1.31 -8.37 11.45
C ASN A 36 -2.12 -7.26 10.75
N GLY A 37 -1.69 -6.89 9.55
CA GLY A 37 -2.30 -5.82 8.77
C GLY A 37 -1.93 -4.40 9.20
N CYS A 38 -1.10 -4.21 10.23
CA CYS A 38 -0.59 -2.93 10.67
C CYS A 38 0.73 -2.59 9.96
N PRO A 39 1.01 -1.31 9.67
CA PRO A 39 2.30 -0.88 9.18
C PRO A 39 3.42 -1.26 10.15
N SER A 40 4.54 -1.75 9.63
CA SER A 40 5.78 -2.01 10.37
C SER A 40 6.77 -0.86 10.17
N GLN A 41 7.91 -0.90 10.85
CA GLN A 41 9.00 0.06 10.65
C GLN A 41 9.48 0.15 9.20
N TRP A 42 9.39 -0.95 8.45
CA TRP A 42 9.69 -0.97 7.02
C TRP A 42 8.84 0.06 6.24
N HIS A 43 7.53 0.11 6.50
CA HIS A 43 6.63 1.07 5.84
C HIS A 43 6.99 2.51 6.18
N TYR A 44 7.40 2.79 7.41
CA TYR A 44 7.87 4.12 7.82
C TYR A 44 9.10 4.53 7.04
N GLN A 45 10.12 3.66 6.97
CA GLN A 45 11.37 3.93 6.25
C GLN A 45 11.12 4.07 4.74
N HIS A 46 10.42 3.10 4.14
CA HIS A 46 10.14 3.04 2.71
C HIS A 46 9.37 4.27 2.21
N LEU A 47 8.27 4.60 2.88
CA LEU A 47 7.43 5.73 2.48
C LEU A 47 8.05 7.09 2.84
N ALA A 48 8.86 7.17 3.91
CA ALA A 48 9.61 8.38 4.25
C ALA A 48 10.63 8.75 3.16
N ALA A 49 11.28 7.77 2.57
CA ALA A 49 12.20 8.00 1.45
C ALA A 49 11.48 8.72 0.28
N PHE A 50 10.28 8.26 -0.07
CA PHE A 50 9.47 8.93 -1.10
C PHE A 50 8.94 10.29 -0.63
N ALA A 51 8.51 10.42 0.62
CA ALA A 51 8.02 11.69 1.14
C ALA A 51 9.08 12.81 1.07
N ASN A 52 10.36 12.42 1.15
CA ASN A 52 11.51 13.34 1.07
C ASN A 52 12.10 13.48 -0.35
N SER A 53 11.66 12.69 -1.33
CA SER A 53 12.27 12.64 -2.67
C SER A 53 11.81 13.74 -3.63
N GLY A 54 10.81 14.55 -3.25
CA GLY A 54 10.25 15.57 -4.13
C GLY A 54 9.23 15.06 -5.16
N VAL A 55 8.71 13.83 -5.03
CA VAL A 55 7.62 13.32 -5.86
C VAL A 55 6.33 14.09 -5.64
N GLY A 56 5.46 14.14 -6.65
CA GLY A 56 4.18 14.84 -6.61
C GLY A 56 3.15 14.18 -5.70
N GLY A 57 3.24 12.87 -5.47
CA GLY A 57 2.34 12.14 -4.58
C GLY A 57 2.77 10.70 -4.37
N VAL A 58 2.23 10.06 -3.33
CA VAL A 58 2.53 8.67 -2.96
C VAL A 58 1.24 7.89 -2.77
N MET A 59 1.16 6.69 -3.36
CA MET A 59 0.09 5.74 -3.11
C MET A 59 0.60 4.64 -2.17
N ILE A 60 -0.03 4.51 -1.00
CA ILE A 60 0.19 3.38 -0.10
C ILE A 60 -0.29 2.11 -0.79
N GLU A 61 0.45 1.02 -0.58
CA GLU A 61 0.21 -0.29 -1.17
C GLU A 61 -1.21 -0.84 -0.95
N SER A 62 -1.53 -1.92 -1.64
CA SER A 62 -2.78 -2.66 -1.50
C SER A 62 -3.12 -2.94 -0.04
N THR A 63 -4.21 -2.35 0.43
CA THR A 63 -4.66 -2.40 1.81
C THR A 63 -6.03 -3.07 1.87
N ALA A 64 -6.07 -4.22 2.50
CA ALA A 64 -7.26 -5.08 2.50
C ALA A 64 -8.39 -4.50 3.35
N VAL A 65 -9.60 -4.52 2.80
CA VAL A 65 -10.84 -4.08 3.50
C VAL A 65 -11.44 -5.15 4.42
N SER A 66 -10.91 -6.37 4.35
CA SER A 66 -11.32 -7.49 5.22
C SER A 66 -10.15 -8.43 5.47
N LYS A 67 -10.23 -9.24 6.53
CA LYS A 67 -9.21 -10.23 6.86
C LYS A 67 -8.97 -11.22 5.72
N ILE A 68 -10.04 -11.63 5.04
CA ILE A 68 -10.00 -12.56 3.91
C ILE A 68 -9.62 -11.87 2.58
N GLY A 69 -9.67 -10.54 2.54
CA GLY A 69 -9.32 -9.75 1.37
C GLY A 69 -7.82 -9.54 1.16
N LYS A 70 -6.97 -10.08 2.02
CA LYS A 70 -5.51 -10.01 1.88
C LYS A 70 -5.01 -10.98 0.81
N ILE A 71 -3.99 -10.58 0.05
CA ILE A 71 -3.26 -11.47 -0.87
C ILE A 71 -2.42 -12.44 -0.03
N THR A 72 -1.66 -11.90 0.92
CA THR A 72 -0.77 -12.65 1.83
C THR A 72 -1.03 -12.29 3.29
N HIS A 73 -0.45 -13.05 4.20
CA HIS A 73 -0.50 -12.75 5.63
C HIS A 73 0.25 -11.46 6.01
N LYS A 74 1.11 -10.96 5.11
CA LYS A 74 1.96 -9.76 5.29
C LYS A 74 1.41 -8.50 4.64
N ASP A 75 0.17 -8.51 4.13
CA ASP A 75 -0.45 -7.32 3.54
C ASP A 75 -1.00 -6.38 4.61
N LEU A 76 -1.05 -5.08 4.28
CA LEU A 76 -1.76 -4.08 5.07
C LEU A 76 -3.26 -4.36 5.11
N GLY A 77 -3.92 -3.91 6.16
CA GLY A 77 -5.37 -3.97 6.33
C GLY A 77 -5.93 -2.67 6.90
N ILE A 78 -7.22 -2.45 6.66
CA ILE A 78 -7.96 -1.29 7.18
C ILE A 78 -9.32 -1.72 7.79
N TYR A 79 -9.48 -2.99 8.09
CA TYR A 79 -10.73 -3.59 8.58
C TYR A 79 -10.83 -3.65 10.12
N SER A 80 -9.85 -3.16 10.87
CA SER A 80 -9.90 -3.09 12.33
C SER A 80 -9.51 -1.71 12.85
N LYS A 81 -10.04 -1.35 14.03
CA LYS A 81 -9.72 -0.07 14.70
C LYS A 81 -8.22 0.10 14.94
N ASN A 82 -7.51 -0.99 15.27
CA ASN A 82 -6.07 -0.95 15.49
C ASN A 82 -5.30 -0.64 14.21
N GLN A 83 -5.65 -1.27 13.09
CA GLN A 83 -5.02 -1.02 11.79
C GLN A 83 -5.24 0.43 11.34
N ILE A 84 -6.46 0.96 11.50
CA ILE A 84 -6.78 2.36 11.20
C ILE A 84 -5.92 3.30 12.06
N LYS A 85 -5.78 3.02 13.37
CA LYS A 85 -4.97 3.80 14.29
C LYS A 85 -3.49 3.82 13.87
N GLU A 86 -2.92 2.66 13.56
CA GLU A 86 -1.50 2.56 13.18
C GLU A 86 -1.24 3.17 11.80
N LEU A 87 -2.15 2.99 10.83
CA LEU A 87 -2.06 3.63 9.53
C LEU A 87 -2.14 5.17 9.64
N ARG A 88 -3.01 5.68 10.54
CA ARG A 88 -3.08 7.12 10.83
C ARG A 88 -1.76 7.65 11.38
N LYS A 89 -1.08 6.93 12.27
CA LYS A 89 0.23 7.33 12.79
C LYS A 89 1.26 7.44 11.66
N LEU A 90 1.28 6.46 10.75
CA LEU A 90 2.15 6.48 9.58
C LEU A 90 1.88 7.73 8.71
N ILE A 91 0.62 8.02 8.40
CA ILE A 91 0.25 9.19 7.59
C ILE A 91 0.67 10.49 8.29
N VAL A 92 0.43 10.61 9.60
CA VAL A 92 0.86 11.78 10.38
C VAL A 92 2.38 11.93 10.35
N PHE A 93 3.13 10.86 10.48
CA PHE A 93 4.58 10.85 10.37
C PHE A 93 5.04 11.34 8.98
N LEU A 94 4.48 10.82 7.90
CA LEU A 94 4.81 11.26 6.54
C LEU A 94 4.48 12.73 6.30
N LYS A 95 3.37 13.22 6.86
CA LYS A 95 2.98 14.64 6.79
C LYS A 95 3.89 15.56 7.62
N LYS A 96 4.59 15.05 8.63
CA LYS A 96 5.64 15.82 9.31
C LYS A 96 6.89 16.00 8.43
N ILE A 97 7.22 15.01 7.58
CA ILE A 97 8.32 15.10 6.61
C ILE A 97 7.93 16.07 5.47
N ASN A 98 6.74 15.90 4.91
CA ASN A 98 6.26 16.74 3.81
C ASN A 98 4.76 17.02 3.96
N LYS A 99 4.44 18.18 4.55
CA LYS A 99 3.07 18.60 4.86
C LYS A 99 2.17 18.65 3.60
N LYS A 100 2.74 19.02 2.44
CA LYS A 100 1.99 19.23 1.19
C LYS A 100 1.89 17.97 0.34
N LEU A 101 2.59 16.88 0.68
CA LEU A 101 2.58 15.65 -0.12
C LEU A 101 1.17 15.03 -0.16
N PRO A 102 0.54 14.88 -1.32
CA PRO A 102 -0.65 14.06 -1.48
C PRO A 102 -0.33 12.58 -1.17
N ILE A 103 -1.13 11.98 -0.29
CA ILE A 103 -1.00 10.58 0.07
C ILE A 103 -2.34 9.90 -0.22
N GLY A 104 -2.31 8.93 -1.12
CA GLY A 104 -3.42 8.04 -1.40
C GLY A 104 -3.20 6.66 -0.82
N ILE A 105 -4.22 5.82 -0.90
CA ILE A 105 -4.19 4.42 -0.47
C ILE A 105 -4.92 3.56 -1.50
N GLN A 106 -4.35 2.43 -1.88
CA GLN A 106 -5.03 1.46 -2.72
C GLN A 106 -5.88 0.54 -1.83
N ILE A 107 -7.19 0.76 -1.85
CA ILE A 107 -8.15 -0.10 -1.15
C ILE A 107 -8.42 -1.34 -2.01
N SER A 108 -8.35 -2.54 -1.42
CA SER A 108 -8.40 -3.78 -2.18
C SER A 108 -9.11 -4.93 -1.46
N HIS A 109 -9.54 -5.89 -2.27
CA HIS A 109 -9.92 -7.23 -1.85
C HIS A 109 -9.34 -8.23 -2.85
N ALA A 110 -8.47 -9.12 -2.39
CA ALA A 110 -7.72 -10.03 -3.27
C ALA A 110 -8.59 -11.06 -4.01
N GLY A 111 -9.78 -11.36 -3.49
CA GLY A 111 -10.66 -12.38 -4.09
C GLY A 111 -9.93 -13.73 -4.22
N ARG A 112 -9.95 -14.33 -5.40
CA ARG A 112 -9.30 -15.63 -5.67
C ARG A 112 -7.77 -15.60 -5.54
N LYS A 113 -7.13 -14.43 -5.57
CA LYS A 113 -5.68 -14.27 -5.34
C LYS A 113 -5.30 -14.29 -3.86
N GLY A 114 -6.28 -14.31 -2.96
CA GLY A 114 -6.06 -14.41 -1.52
C GLY A 114 -5.41 -15.73 -1.12
N SER A 115 -4.89 -15.78 0.13
CA SER A 115 -4.23 -16.97 0.69
C SER A 115 -2.98 -17.41 -0.08
N ALA A 116 -2.24 -16.46 -0.64
CA ALA A 116 -0.92 -16.72 -1.21
C ALA A 116 0.20 -16.58 -0.16
N ASN A 117 1.32 -17.24 -0.41
CA ASN A 117 2.56 -16.95 0.30
C ASN A 117 3.13 -15.62 -0.17
N VAL A 118 3.98 -14.99 0.64
CA VAL A 118 4.78 -13.86 0.15
C VAL A 118 5.75 -14.32 -0.95
N PRO A 119 6.17 -13.44 -1.88
CA PRO A 119 6.92 -13.85 -3.08
C PRO A 119 8.19 -14.67 -2.81
N TRP A 120 8.87 -14.42 -1.71
CA TRP A 120 10.09 -15.15 -1.31
C TRP A 120 9.83 -16.45 -0.55
N GLU A 121 8.58 -16.71 -0.14
CA GLU A 121 8.17 -17.97 0.46
C GLU A 121 7.45 -18.82 -0.60
N ASN A 122 7.91 -20.05 -0.81
CA ASN A 122 7.29 -21.00 -1.74
C ASN A 122 6.95 -20.39 -3.12
N LYS A 123 7.80 -19.48 -3.62
CA LYS A 123 7.62 -18.74 -4.90
C LYS A 123 6.26 -18.05 -5.04
N GLY A 124 5.70 -17.54 -3.95
CA GLY A 124 4.41 -16.85 -3.94
C GLY A 124 3.20 -17.75 -4.23
N ARG A 125 3.35 -19.07 -4.23
CA ARG A 125 2.25 -20.01 -4.50
C ARG A 125 1.20 -19.95 -3.38
N PHE A 126 -0.01 -20.43 -3.67
CA PHE A 126 -1.06 -20.57 -2.68
C PHE A 126 -0.62 -21.41 -1.47
N LEU A 127 -1.12 -21.04 -0.30
CA LEU A 127 -0.93 -21.82 0.91
C LEU A 127 -1.56 -23.21 0.70
N ASN A 128 -0.81 -24.28 1.00
CA ASN A 128 -1.39 -25.62 0.95
C ASN A 128 -2.37 -25.83 2.14
N LYS A 129 -3.25 -26.84 2.03
CA LYS A 129 -4.33 -27.12 2.99
C LYS A 129 -3.89 -27.19 4.46
N LYS A 130 -2.65 -27.61 4.76
CA LYS A 130 -2.12 -27.70 6.12
C LYS A 130 -1.64 -26.37 6.72
N LYS A 131 -1.40 -25.32 5.90
CA LYS A 131 -0.98 -23.99 6.32
C LYS A 131 -2.05 -22.91 6.15
N LYS A 132 -3.30 -23.29 5.95
CA LYS A 132 -4.43 -22.39 5.77
C LYS A 132 -4.69 -21.57 7.06
N ILE A 133 -3.98 -20.46 7.23
CA ILE A 133 -4.28 -19.44 8.25
C ILE A 133 -5.60 -18.70 7.94
N LEU A 134 -6.15 -18.92 6.74
CA LEU A 134 -7.40 -18.32 6.27
C LEU A 134 -8.49 -19.38 6.01
N GLU A 135 -8.36 -20.57 6.58
CA GLU A 135 -9.18 -21.77 6.29
C GLU A 135 -10.69 -21.66 6.53
N ASN A 136 -11.15 -20.67 7.25
CA ASN A 136 -12.59 -20.57 7.55
C ASN A 136 -13.39 -19.72 6.56
N PHE A 137 -12.82 -19.32 5.41
CA PHE A 137 -13.47 -18.32 4.56
C PHE A 137 -13.65 -18.65 3.08
N PHE A 138 -13.10 -19.75 2.56
CA PHE A 138 -13.34 -20.16 1.19
C PHE A 138 -13.75 -21.64 1.11
N CYS A 139 -14.86 -21.97 1.74
CA CYS A 139 -15.61 -23.16 1.37
C CYS A 139 -16.61 -22.75 0.28
N PHE A 140 -16.17 -22.64 -0.98
CA PHE A 140 -17.08 -22.89 -2.08
C PHE A 140 -17.25 -24.39 -2.14
N LYS A 141 -18.30 -24.91 -1.49
CA LYS A 141 -18.84 -26.22 -1.82
C LYS A 141 -19.36 -26.10 -3.26
N ASN A 142 -18.77 -26.90 -4.18
CA ASN A 142 -19.44 -27.28 -5.41
C ASN A 142 -20.70 -28.04 -5.09
#